data_c020d6a4dbe69294c23a2326eb1a13bc
#
_entry.id   c020d6a4dbe69294c23a2326eb1a13bc
#
_cell.length_a   1.000
_cell.length_b   1.000
_cell.length_c   1.000
_cell.angle_alpha   90.00
_cell.angle_beta   90.00
_cell.angle_gamma   90.00
#
_symmetry.space_group_name_H-M   'P 1'
#
loop_
_entity.id
_entity.type
_entity.pdbx_description
1 polymer ?
#
loop_
_entity_poly.entity_id
_entity_poly.type
_entity_poly.pdbx_seq_one_letter_code
_entity_poly.pdbx_strand_id
1 'polypeptide(L)' 'MPERRRTRQHESIRAVLADAGRPMSVQEVFEAALAAVPTIGLSTVYRTIRRL' A
#
# COMPACT_ATOMS: atom_id res chain seq x y z
N MET A 1 2.20 17.70 7.26
CA MET A 1 1.35 16.96 8.17
C MET A 1 1.65 15.48 8.06
N PRO A 2 2.08 14.84 9.15
CA PRO A 2 2.43 13.41 9.12
C PRO A 2 1.26 12.51 8.69
N GLU A 3 0.04 12.87 9.08
CA GLU A 3 -1.14 12.09 8.75
C GLU A 3 -1.39 12.00 7.26
N ARG A 4 -1.11 13.09 6.52
CA ARG A 4 -1.34 13.09 5.07
C ARG A 4 -0.49 12.07 4.36
N ARG A 5 0.79 11.98 4.75
CA ARG A 5 1.69 11.01 4.14
C ARG A 5 1.24 9.58 4.43
N ARG A 6 0.87 9.33 5.69
CA ARG A 6 0.39 8.01 6.09
C ARG A 6 -0.90 7.65 5.37
N THR A 7 -1.82 8.61 5.25
CA THR A 7 -3.08 8.39 4.57
C THR A 7 -2.87 8.06 3.10
N ARG A 8 -1.97 8.78 2.43
CA ARG A 8 -1.66 8.51 1.03
C ARG A 8 -1.10 7.11 0.84
N GLN A 9 -0.24 6.67 1.74
CA GLN A 9 0.32 5.33 1.68
C GLN A 9 -0.76 4.29 1.85
N HIS A 10 -1.65 4.47 2.82
CA HIS A 10 -2.75 3.55 3.06
C HIS A 10 -3.73 3.51 1.89
N GLU A 11 -4.07 4.66 1.36
CA GLU A 11 -4.99 4.74 0.22
C GLU A 11 -4.40 4.07 -1.01
N SER A 12 -3.11 4.26 -1.24
CA SER A 12 -2.42 3.63 -2.35
C SER A 12 -2.51 2.11 -2.26
N ILE A 13 -2.25 1.56 -1.08
CA ILE A 13 -2.31 0.12 -0.86
C ILE A 13 -3.73 -0.41 -1.04
N ARG A 14 -4.71 0.29 -0.49
CA ARG A 14 -6.11 -0.12 -0.63
C ARG A 14 -6.56 -0.09 -2.08
N ALA A 15 -6.13 0.94 -2.82
CA ALA A 15 -6.46 1.06 -4.24
C ALA A 15 -5.85 -0.09 -5.05
N VAL A 16 -4.61 -0.44 -4.74
CA VAL A 16 -3.95 -1.57 -5.42
C VAL A 16 -4.72 -2.85 -5.20
N LEU A 17 -5.12 -3.12 -3.95
CA LEU A 17 -5.85 -4.34 -3.63
C LEU A 17 -7.23 -4.36 -4.29
N ALA A 18 -7.93 -3.24 -4.27
CA ALA A 18 -9.25 -3.14 -4.87
C ALA A 18 -9.20 -3.33 -6.39
N ASP A 19 -8.16 -2.78 -7.03
CA ASP A 19 -8.02 -2.81 -8.48
C ASP A 19 -7.55 -4.17 -8.98
N ALA A 20 -6.86 -4.93 -8.13
CA ALA A 20 -6.29 -6.22 -8.53
C ALA A 20 -7.36 -7.26 -8.86
N GLY A 21 -8.46 -7.26 -8.13
CA GLY A 21 -9.53 -8.26 -8.32
C GLY A 21 -9.08 -9.68 -8.06
N ARG A 22 -7.95 -9.87 -7.38
CA ARG A 22 -7.39 -11.17 -7.07
C ARG A 22 -6.47 -11.06 -5.85
N PRO A 23 -6.19 -12.18 -5.18
CA PRO A 23 -5.22 -12.16 -4.08
C PRO A 23 -3.85 -11.73 -4.59
N MET A 24 -3.16 -10.91 -3.80
CA MET A 24 -1.82 -10.44 -4.13
C MET A 24 -0.88 -10.74 -2.98
N SER A 25 0.37 -11.06 -3.28
CA SER A 25 1.40 -11.20 -2.27
C SER A 25 1.77 -9.80 -1.75
N VAL A 26 2.38 -9.77 -0.57
CA VAL A 26 2.85 -8.50 0.01
C VAL A 26 3.84 -7.83 -0.94
N GLN A 27 4.71 -8.62 -1.56
CA GLN A 27 5.70 -8.09 -2.50
C GLN A 27 5.03 -7.43 -3.70
N GLU A 28 4.00 -8.07 -4.24
CA GLU A 28 3.26 -7.51 -5.37
C GLU A 28 2.60 -6.18 -5.00
N VAL A 29 1.98 -6.14 -3.83
CA VAL A 29 1.33 -4.92 -3.35
C VAL A 29 2.37 -3.81 -3.17
N PHE A 30 3.51 -4.14 -2.59
CA PHE A 30 4.58 -3.18 -2.37
C PHE A 30 5.07 -2.59 -3.69
N GLU A 31 5.33 -3.44 -4.68
CA GLU A 31 5.82 -2.98 -5.98
C GLU A 31 4.81 -2.08 -6.69
N ALA A 32 3.54 -2.45 -6.62
CA ALA A 32 2.49 -1.64 -7.22
C ALA A 32 2.33 -0.29 -6.50
N ALA A 33 2.42 -0.31 -5.18
CA ALA A 33 2.29 0.91 -4.38
C ALA A 33 3.46 1.87 -4.60
N LEU A 34 4.65 1.34 -4.88
CA LEU A 34 5.82 2.17 -5.15
C LEU A 34 5.60 3.09 -6.34
N ALA A 35 4.81 2.65 -7.32
CA ALA A 35 4.52 3.47 -8.50
C ALA A 35 3.77 4.74 -8.13
N ALA A 36 2.89 4.66 -7.12
CA ALA A 36 2.11 5.81 -6.68
C ALA A 36 2.82 6.59 -5.56
N VAL A 37 3.52 5.89 -4.68
CA VAL A 37 4.20 6.49 -3.54
C VAL A 37 5.64 5.96 -3.49
N PRO A 38 6.59 6.61 -4.17
CA PRO A 38 7.96 6.10 -4.26
C PRO A 38 8.69 5.96 -2.92
N THR A 39 8.21 6.64 -1.90
CA THR A 39 8.83 6.60 -0.57
C THR A 39 8.20 5.56 0.35
N ILE A 40 7.25 4.77 -0.14
CA ILE A 40 6.57 3.78 0.70
C ILE A 40 7.55 2.68 1.11
N GLY A 41 7.42 2.24 2.38
CA GLY A 41 8.27 1.19 2.91
C GLY A 41 7.54 -0.14 2.99
N LEU A 42 8.29 -1.23 2.93
CA LEU A 42 7.71 -2.57 3.00
C LEU A 42 6.99 -2.81 4.33
N SER A 43 7.54 -2.31 5.42
CA SER A 43 6.90 -2.46 6.73
C SER A 43 5.55 -1.76 6.79
N THR A 44 5.41 -0.63 6.08
CA THR A 44 4.13 0.07 6.00
C THR A 44 3.10 -0.78 5.26
N VAL A 45 3.53 -1.43 4.18
CA VAL A 45 2.64 -2.32 3.41
C VAL A 45 2.17 -3.47 4.29
N TYR A 46 3.07 -4.12 5.01
CA TYR A 46 2.72 -5.22 5.92
C TYR A 46 1.69 -4.78 6.95
N ARG A 47 1.93 -3.65 7.61
CA ARG A 47 1.03 -3.16 8.64
C ARG A 47 -0.35 -2.84 8.08
N THR A 48 -0.38 -2.22 6.91
CA THR A 48 -1.65 -1.83 6.31
C THR A 48 -2.47 -3.05 5.92
N ILE A 49 -1.83 -4.06 5.32
CA ILE A 49 -2.51 -5.29 4.93
C ILE A 49 -3.07 -6.00 6.15
N ARG A 50 -2.32 -6.03 7.25
CA ARG A 50 -2.78 -6.68 8.48
C ARG A 50 -3.99 -6.00 9.09
N ARG A 51 -4.16 -4.71 8.85
CA ARG A 51 -5.29 -3.96 9.37
C ARG A 51 -6.55 -4.11 8.52
N LEU A 52 -6.39 -4.52 7.30
CA LEU A 52 -7.51 -4.75 6.41
C LEU A 52 -8.11 -6.12 6.65
#